data_9180488a65fdef097dcededeb2941199
#
_entry.id   9180488a65fdef097dcededeb2941199
#
_cell.length_a   1.000
_cell.length_b   1.000
_cell.length_c   1.000
_cell.angle_alpha   90.00
_cell.angle_beta   90.00
_cell.angle_gamma   90.00
#
_symmetry.space_group_name_H-M   'P 1'
#
loop_
_entity.id
_entity.type
_entity.pdbx_description
1 polymer ?
#
loop_
_entity_poly.entity_id
_entity_poly.type
_entity_poly.pdbx_seq_one_letter_code
_entity_poly.pdbx_strand_id
1 'polypeptide(L)'
;MRTFQKLISITKIYKLIKRKLRVFFLISLCCTFFYLSLPKELNALEVDSGGTLFKHNCAGCHMNGGNIIRRSKNLKISSLKRNGIDNPEAIAKIARQGIGIMSGYEDELGENGDQIVANWVWEQAQKAWVQE
;
A
#
# COMPACT_ATOMS: atom_id res chain seq x y z
N MET A 1 8.58 -65.65 21.95
CA MET A 1 7.49 -64.73 22.38
C MET A 1 7.94 -63.26 22.50
N ARG A 2 9.10 -62.91 23.03
CA ARG A 2 9.55 -61.50 23.23
C ARG A 2 9.77 -60.71 21.90
N THR A 3 10.19 -61.33 20.83
CA THR A 3 10.45 -60.68 19.52
C THR A 3 9.15 -60.24 18.82
N PHE A 4 8.08 -61.01 18.97
CA PHE A 4 6.78 -60.69 18.37
C PHE A 4 6.10 -59.48 19.05
N GLN A 5 6.21 -59.35 20.34
CA GLN A 5 5.74 -58.19 21.11
C GLN A 5 6.48 -56.89 20.74
N LYS A 6 7.79 -56.93 20.48
CA LYS A 6 8.55 -55.77 20.00
C LYS A 6 8.11 -55.33 18.61
N LEU A 7 7.80 -56.27 17.70
CA LEU A 7 7.35 -55.93 16.35
C LEU A 7 6.02 -55.20 16.35
N ILE A 8 5.06 -55.66 17.18
CA ILE A 8 3.74 -55.04 17.33
C ILE A 8 3.87 -53.62 17.93
N SER A 9 4.80 -53.40 18.86
CA SER A 9 5.06 -52.09 19.46
C SER A 9 5.61 -51.09 18.43
N ILE A 10 6.55 -51.53 17.60
CA ILE A 10 7.16 -50.71 16.55
C ILE A 10 6.14 -50.27 15.51
N THR A 11 5.26 -51.17 15.08
CA THR A 11 4.20 -50.86 14.09
C THR A 11 3.15 -49.87 14.65
N LYS A 12 2.85 -49.97 15.94
CA LYS A 12 1.96 -48.99 16.62
C LYS A 12 2.61 -47.61 16.70
N ILE A 13 3.89 -47.55 17.04
CA ILE A 13 4.66 -46.29 17.11
C ILE A 13 4.75 -45.66 15.72
N TYR A 14 5.05 -46.44 14.69
CA TYR A 14 5.11 -45.96 13.32
C TYR A 14 3.76 -45.36 12.84
N LYS A 15 2.64 -46.03 13.13
CA LYS A 15 1.29 -45.53 12.79
C LYS A 15 0.99 -44.21 13.52
N LEU A 16 1.37 -44.09 14.79
CA LEU A 16 1.20 -42.86 15.60
C LEU A 16 2.03 -41.70 15.04
N ILE A 17 3.29 -41.94 14.71
CA ILE A 17 4.18 -40.95 14.12
C ILE A 17 3.62 -40.46 12.77
N LYS A 18 3.23 -41.41 11.90
CA LYS A 18 2.65 -41.09 10.59
C LYS A 18 1.35 -40.29 10.69
N ARG A 19 0.52 -40.56 11.70
CA ARG A 19 -0.70 -39.78 11.99
C ARG A 19 -0.38 -38.37 12.47
N LYS A 20 0.56 -38.20 13.38
CA LYS A 20 1.01 -36.88 13.87
C LYS A 20 1.64 -36.06 12.74
N LEU A 21 2.46 -36.70 11.90
CA LEU A 21 3.09 -36.03 10.74
C LEU A 21 2.06 -35.52 9.75
N ARG A 22 1.00 -36.30 9.46
CA ARG A 22 -0.11 -35.85 8.59
C ARG A 22 -0.87 -34.66 9.16
N VAL A 23 -1.17 -34.71 10.46
CA VAL A 23 -1.87 -33.59 11.15
C VAL A 23 -1.01 -32.33 11.12
N PHE A 24 0.30 -32.48 11.37
CA PHE A 24 1.24 -31.35 11.30
C PHE A 24 1.30 -30.75 9.88
N PHE A 25 1.30 -31.60 8.85
CA PHE A 25 1.31 -31.16 7.45
C PHE A 25 0.02 -30.43 7.06
N LEU A 26 -1.13 -30.92 7.55
CA LEU A 26 -2.45 -30.28 7.32
C LEU A 26 -2.55 -28.92 8.01
N ILE A 27 -2.04 -28.81 9.25
CA ILE A 27 -2.01 -27.53 9.98
C ILE A 27 -1.08 -26.54 9.29
N SER A 28 0.11 -26.98 8.85
CA SER A 28 1.05 -26.14 8.10
C SER A 28 0.43 -25.62 6.80
N LEU A 29 -0.26 -26.50 6.05
CA LEU A 29 -0.97 -26.13 4.81
C LEU A 29 -2.10 -25.13 5.07
N CYS A 30 -2.85 -25.32 6.16
CA CYS A 30 -3.91 -24.38 6.57
C CYS A 30 -3.36 -23.02 6.96
N CYS A 31 -2.24 -22.97 7.69
CA CYS A 31 -1.58 -21.74 8.08
C CYS A 31 -1.04 -20.97 6.85
N THR A 32 -0.44 -21.68 5.88
CA THR A 32 0.04 -21.03 4.64
C THR A 32 -1.12 -20.49 3.81
N PHE A 33 -2.24 -21.20 3.74
CA PHE A 33 -3.45 -20.72 3.04
C PHE A 33 -4.05 -19.50 3.74
N PHE A 34 -4.06 -19.48 5.06
CA PHE A 34 -4.55 -18.36 5.85
C PHE A 34 -3.67 -17.11 5.69
N TYR A 35 -2.34 -17.29 5.61
CA TYR A 35 -1.39 -16.19 5.35
C TYR A 35 -1.56 -15.56 3.96
N LEU A 36 -1.90 -16.37 2.95
CA LEU A 36 -2.16 -15.88 1.59
C LEU A 36 -3.53 -15.21 1.42
N SER A 37 -4.46 -15.46 2.36
CA SER A 37 -5.83 -14.90 2.32
C SER A 37 -6.00 -13.63 3.15
N LEU A 38 -4.93 -13.10 3.80
CA LEU A 38 -5.00 -11.82 4.48
C LEU A 38 -5.22 -10.72 3.43
N PRO A 39 -6.33 -9.97 3.51
CA PRO A 39 -6.58 -8.87 2.59
C PRO A 39 -5.46 -7.84 2.77
N LYS A 40 -4.93 -7.39 1.65
CA LYS A 40 -3.93 -6.32 1.58
C LYS A 40 -4.62 -4.97 1.76
N GLU A 41 -5.34 -4.82 2.87
CA GLU A 41 -6.15 -3.61 3.15
C GLU A 41 -5.33 -2.39 3.57
N LEU A 42 -4.01 -2.54 3.75
CA LEU A 42 -3.17 -1.41 4.17
C LEU A 42 -3.17 -0.24 3.18
N ASN A 43 -3.35 -0.53 1.88
CA ASN A 43 -3.34 0.51 0.86
C ASN A 43 -4.65 1.34 0.82
N ALA A 44 -5.78 0.80 1.27
CA ALA A 44 -7.06 1.50 1.22
C ALA A 44 -7.15 2.64 2.26
N LEU A 45 -6.60 2.43 3.46
CA LEU A 45 -6.54 3.46 4.51
C LEU A 45 -5.60 4.62 4.12
N GLU A 46 -4.49 4.32 3.45
CA GLU A 46 -3.52 5.33 3.01
C GLU A 46 -4.07 6.18 1.85
N VAL A 47 -4.80 5.57 0.92
CA VAL A 47 -5.43 6.29 -0.20
C VAL A 47 -6.53 7.23 0.29
N ASP A 48 -7.36 6.82 1.27
CA ASP A 48 -8.39 7.68 1.84
C ASP A 48 -7.78 8.84 2.64
N SER A 49 -6.69 8.60 3.37
CA SER A 49 -5.96 9.65 4.08
C SER A 49 -5.30 10.64 3.11
N GLY A 50 -4.75 10.20 1.98
CA GLY A 50 -4.17 11.04 0.94
C GLY A 50 -5.20 11.97 0.29
N GLY A 51 -6.38 11.44 -0.01
CA GLY A 51 -7.51 12.24 -0.51
C GLY A 51 -7.99 13.30 0.47
N THR A 52 -8.03 12.96 1.76
CA THR A 52 -8.38 13.87 2.83
C THR A 52 -7.33 14.99 2.98
N LEU A 53 -6.05 14.66 3.01
CA LEU A 53 -4.96 15.64 3.05
C LEU A 53 -5.00 16.58 1.84
N PHE A 54 -5.20 16.02 0.65
CA PHE A 54 -5.33 16.80 -0.57
C PHE A 54 -6.51 17.77 -0.52
N LYS A 55 -7.66 17.30 -0.09
CA LYS A 55 -8.89 18.10 0.02
C LYS A 55 -8.71 19.31 0.93
N HIS A 56 -8.02 19.12 2.07
CA HIS A 56 -7.83 20.18 3.04
C HIS A 56 -6.74 21.19 2.62
N ASN A 57 -5.65 20.74 2.04
CA ASN A 57 -4.46 21.57 1.85
C ASN A 57 -4.21 21.99 0.39
N CYS A 58 -4.69 21.21 -0.58
CA CYS A 58 -4.28 21.35 -1.98
C CYS A 58 -5.44 21.70 -2.93
N ALA A 59 -6.66 21.19 -2.65
CA ALA A 59 -7.80 21.28 -3.57
C ALA A 59 -8.21 22.73 -3.89
N GLY A 60 -7.98 23.67 -2.99
CA GLY A 60 -8.26 25.10 -3.23
C GLY A 60 -7.59 25.64 -4.49
N CYS A 61 -6.36 25.22 -4.75
CA CYS A 61 -5.62 25.59 -5.97
C CYS A 61 -5.62 24.51 -7.03
N HIS A 62 -5.75 23.22 -6.65
CA HIS A 62 -5.59 22.06 -7.53
C HIS A 62 -6.88 21.26 -7.74
N MET A 63 -8.04 21.89 -7.68
CA MET A 63 -9.33 21.24 -7.90
C MET A 63 -9.32 20.37 -9.16
N ASN A 64 -9.76 19.11 -9.05
CA ASN A 64 -9.80 18.13 -10.14
C ASN A 64 -8.46 18.01 -10.90
N GLY A 65 -7.34 18.11 -10.18
CA GLY A 65 -6.02 18.07 -10.78
C GLY A 65 -5.64 19.30 -11.61
N GLY A 66 -6.43 20.35 -11.52
CA GLY A 66 -6.16 21.63 -12.20
C GLY A 66 -5.06 22.44 -11.51
N ASN A 67 -4.93 23.69 -11.94
CA ASN A 67 -4.20 24.74 -11.23
C ASN A 67 -4.84 26.08 -11.63
N ILE A 68 -5.45 26.75 -10.66
CA ILE A 68 -6.20 27.98 -10.91
C ILE A 68 -5.28 29.18 -11.20
N ILE A 69 -4.02 29.14 -10.75
CA ILE A 69 -3.06 30.23 -10.91
C ILE A 69 -2.22 30.03 -12.17
N ARG A 70 -1.66 28.82 -12.38
CA ARG A 70 -0.79 28.50 -13.51
C ARG A 70 -1.29 27.23 -14.21
N ARG A 71 -2.14 27.38 -15.23
CA ARG A 71 -2.77 26.26 -15.96
C ARG A 71 -1.79 25.22 -16.50
N SER A 72 -0.56 25.61 -16.87
CA SER A 72 0.50 24.69 -17.33
C SER A 72 1.14 23.86 -16.21
N LYS A 73 0.91 24.23 -14.95
CA LYS A 73 1.44 23.55 -13.76
C LYS A 73 0.35 22.75 -13.03
N ASN A 74 -0.57 22.15 -13.80
CA ASN A 74 -1.60 21.29 -13.25
C ASN A 74 -1.07 19.89 -12.94
N LEU A 75 -1.86 19.09 -12.21
CA LEU A 75 -1.49 17.76 -11.72
C LEU A 75 -1.89 16.63 -12.70
N LYS A 76 -2.19 16.93 -13.95
CA LYS A 76 -2.42 15.89 -14.97
C LYS A 76 -1.11 15.23 -15.33
N ILE A 77 -1.13 13.92 -15.59
CA ILE A 77 0.09 13.12 -15.82
C ILE A 77 0.99 13.71 -16.93
N SER A 78 0.40 14.21 -18.03
CA SER A 78 1.13 14.85 -19.11
C SER A 78 1.82 16.16 -18.71
N SER A 79 1.21 16.92 -17.80
CA SER A 79 1.76 18.15 -17.26
C SER A 79 2.88 17.86 -16.24
N LEU A 80 2.68 16.89 -15.36
CA LEU A 80 3.68 16.45 -14.40
C LEU A 80 4.97 16.02 -15.14
N LYS A 81 4.86 15.09 -16.08
CA LYS A 81 6.00 14.60 -16.87
C LYS A 81 6.73 15.73 -17.64
N ARG A 82 5.98 16.65 -18.27
CA ARG A 82 6.57 17.80 -18.97
C ARG A 82 7.35 18.74 -18.04
N ASN A 83 6.99 18.77 -16.76
CA ASN A 83 7.66 19.56 -15.74
C ASN A 83 8.74 18.78 -14.98
N GLY A 84 9.12 17.57 -15.44
CA GLY A 84 10.16 16.74 -14.83
C GLY A 84 9.70 16.05 -13.53
N ILE A 85 8.39 15.93 -13.32
CA ILE A 85 7.79 15.25 -12.17
C ILE A 85 7.28 13.91 -12.69
N ASP A 86 8.04 12.84 -12.46
CA ASP A 86 7.81 11.53 -13.05
C ASP A 86 7.57 10.42 -12.02
N ASN A 87 7.54 10.78 -10.74
CA ASN A 87 7.32 9.87 -9.62
C ASN A 87 6.65 10.59 -8.43
N PRO A 88 6.06 9.83 -7.47
CA PRO A 88 5.45 10.38 -6.27
C PRO A 88 6.42 11.14 -5.36
N GLU A 89 7.68 10.72 -5.28
CA GLU A 89 8.70 11.34 -4.42
C GLU A 89 8.98 12.78 -4.82
N ALA A 90 8.98 13.07 -6.12
CA ALA A 90 9.11 14.44 -6.62
C ALA A 90 7.91 15.31 -6.22
N ILE A 91 6.71 14.74 -6.20
CA ILE A 91 5.49 15.43 -5.72
C ILE A 91 5.59 15.67 -4.22
N ALA A 92 6.00 14.67 -3.42
CA ALA A 92 6.15 14.78 -1.98
C ALA A 92 7.12 15.91 -1.60
N LYS A 93 8.28 15.97 -2.28
CA LYS A 93 9.25 17.05 -2.09
C LYS A 93 8.64 18.42 -2.35
N ILE A 94 7.87 18.57 -3.43
CA ILE A 94 7.20 19.85 -3.75
C ILE A 94 6.11 20.17 -2.71
N ALA A 95 5.33 19.17 -2.29
CA ALA A 95 4.30 19.36 -1.26
C ALA A 95 4.91 19.83 0.05
N ARG A 96 6.06 19.29 0.45
CA ARG A 96 6.78 19.64 1.67
C ARG A 96 7.41 21.02 1.57
N GLN A 97 8.18 21.28 0.52
CA GLN A 97 9.07 22.45 0.41
C GLN A 97 8.46 23.63 -0.35
N GLY A 98 7.40 23.38 -1.11
CA GLY A 98 6.87 24.35 -2.06
C GLY A 98 7.70 24.48 -3.34
N ILE A 99 7.19 25.25 -4.29
CA ILE A 99 7.90 25.60 -5.53
C ILE A 99 7.38 26.92 -6.10
N GLY A 100 8.27 27.89 -6.25
CA GLY A 100 7.93 29.20 -6.78
C GLY A 100 6.92 29.92 -5.88
N ILE A 101 5.70 30.13 -6.37
CA ILE A 101 4.61 30.78 -5.60
C ILE A 101 3.76 29.79 -4.77
N MET A 102 3.96 28.50 -4.91
CA MET A 102 3.35 27.48 -4.10
C MET A 102 4.13 27.33 -2.80
N SER A 103 3.50 27.58 -1.67
CA SER A 103 4.11 27.36 -0.35
C SER A 103 4.36 25.87 -0.10
N GLY A 104 5.30 25.57 0.80
CA GLY A 104 5.41 24.23 1.40
C GLY A 104 4.35 24.03 2.48
N TYR A 105 4.02 22.80 2.73
CA TYR A 105 2.96 22.38 3.67
C TYR A 105 3.47 21.32 4.67
N GLU A 106 4.76 21.41 5.06
CA GLU A 106 5.39 20.41 5.93
C GLU A 106 4.66 20.27 7.26
N ASP A 107 4.34 21.40 7.89
CA ASP A 107 3.66 21.43 9.19
C ASP A 107 2.20 20.93 9.09
N GLU A 108 1.47 21.31 8.04
CA GLU A 108 0.08 20.95 7.84
C GLU A 108 -0.12 19.49 7.43
N LEU A 109 0.86 18.93 6.74
CA LEU A 109 0.83 17.53 6.30
C LEU A 109 1.25 16.57 7.41
N GLY A 110 2.09 17.02 8.36
CA GLY A 110 2.59 16.21 9.44
C GLY A 110 3.53 15.09 8.99
N GLU A 111 3.80 14.17 9.89
CA GLU A 111 4.73 13.07 9.64
C GLU A 111 4.26 12.16 8.50
N ASN A 112 5.09 12.00 7.46
CA ASN A 112 4.82 11.21 6.24
C ASN A 112 3.61 11.67 5.39
N GLY A 113 2.90 12.75 5.78
CA GLY A 113 1.71 13.20 5.05
C GLY A 113 2.02 13.70 3.65
N ASP A 114 3.22 14.20 3.42
CA ASP A 114 3.73 14.58 2.10
C ASP A 114 3.81 13.38 1.15
N GLN A 115 4.31 12.23 1.61
CA GLN A 115 4.38 11.02 0.81
C GLN A 115 2.97 10.41 0.59
N ILE A 116 2.13 10.44 1.62
CA ILE A 116 0.75 9.95 1.55
C ILE A 116 -0.06 10.74 0.51
N VAL A 117 -0.03 12.07 0.56
CA VAL A 117 -0.73 12.91 -0.42
C VAL A 117 -0.13 12.79 -1.81
N ALA A 118 1.20 12.64 -1.92
CA ALA A 118 1.88 12.48 -3.21
C ALA A 118 1.51 11.18 -3.91
N ASN A 119 1.44 10.07 -3.19
CA ASN A 119 0.99 8.78 -3.72
C ASN A 119 -0.44 8.91 -4.25
N TRP A 120 -1.33 9.51 -3.48
CA TRP A 120 -2.71 9.74 -3.90
C TRP A 120 -2.79 10.62 -5.15
N VAL A 121 -2.08 11.75 -5.19
CA VAL A 121 -2.03 12.65 -6.36
C VAL A 121 -1.52 11.91 -7.60
N TRP A 122 -0.50 11.07 -7.45
CA TRP A 122 0.05 10.28 -8.54
C TRP A 122 -0.95 9.29 -9.11
N GLU A 123 -1.69 8.59 -8.24
CA GLU A 123 -2.77 7.69 -8.67
C GLU A 123 -3.89 8.45 -9.38
N GLN A 124 -4.34 9.58 -8.84
CA GLN A 124 -5.36 10.41 -9.50
C GLN A 124 -4.89 10.91 -10.86
N ALA A 125 -3.63 11.30 -10.98
CA ALA A 125 -3.06 11.73 -12.26
C ALA A 125 -3.07 10.62 -13.31
N GLN A 126 -2.84 9.36 -12.91
CA GLN A 126 -2.91 8.19 -13.78
C GLN A 126 -4.35 7.86 -14.19
N LYS A 127 -5.32 8.06 -13.31
CA LYS A 127 -6.76 7.87 -13.55
C LYS A 127 -7.42 9.09 -14.20
N ALA A 128 -6.62 10.03 -14.71
CA ALA A 128 -7.08 11.28 -15.36
C ALA A 128 -8.02 12.14 -14.48
N TRP A 129 -7.94 12.01 -13.14
CA TRP A 129 -8.80 12.71 -12.16
C TRP A 129 -10.29 12.41 -12.32
N VAL A 130 -10.63 11.24 -12.87
CA VAL A 130 -12.01 10.76 -12.90
C VAL A 130 -12.37 10.29 -11.50
N GLN A 131 -13.36 10.92 -10.89
CA GLN A 131 -13.93 10.47 -9.61
C GLN A 131 -14.99 9.40 -9.92
N GLU A 132 -14.85 8.22 -9.30
CA GLU A 132 -15.85 7.16 -9.35
C GLU A 132 -17.06 7.52 -8.47
#